data_4d378ecf160f6d6ba90bc79528988c0c
#
_entry.id   4d378ecf160f6d6ba90bc79528988c0c
#
_cell.length_a   1.000
_cell.length_b   1.000
_cell.length_c   1.000
_cell.angle_alpha   90.00
_cell.angle_beta   90.00
_cell.angle_gamma   90.00
#
_symmetry.space_group_name_H-M   'P 1'
#
loop_
_entity.id
_entity.type
_entity.pdbx_description
1 polymer ?
#
loop_
_entity_poly.entity_id
_entity_poly.type
_entity_poly.pdbx_seq_one_letter_code
_entity_poly.pdbx_strand_id
1 'polypeptide(L)'
;MNKYVRAKFDDYKVEVCQIIKVQEIESKKSVENKDEFCYEYYMHFLSFDRRNDKWVSKGDIVDVKVTEEEAKKLIKEKEENNKFHNNENEGMDKAGIKLHEEATKIRNINEIVFGKYKISTWYFSPLPEKYHRKILYFCEFCLDFFINPNELSRICKSAKLGIRPETKSTETAI
;
A
#
# COMPACT_ATOMS: atom_id res chain seq x y z
N MET A 1 15.76 4.04 17.06
CA MET A 1 15.58 3.16 15.90
C MET A 1 16.03 3.94 14.67
N ASN A 2 16.94 3.42 13.86
CA ASN A 2 17.39 4.14 12.67
C ASN A 2 16.24 4.26 11.69
N LYS A 3 15.98 5.48 11.22
CA LYS A 3 14.89 5.78 10.27
C LYS A 3 15.19 5.28 8.86
N TYR A 4 16.47 5.10 8.54
CA TYR A 4 16.96 4.70 7.22
C TYR A 4 17.75 3.40 7.32
N VAL A 5 17.52 2.50 6.38
CA VAL A 5 18.14 1.19 6.29
C VAL A 5 18.40 0.82 4.82
N ARG A 6 19.25 -0.18 4.57
CA ARG A 6 19.37 -0.82 3.25
C ARG A 6 18.58 -2.11 3.25
N ALA A 7 17.69 -2.26 2.29
CA ALA A 7 16.87 -3.45 2.11
C ALA A 7 16.86 -3.93 0.66
N LYS A 8 16.56 -5.20 0.48
CA LYS A 8 16.41 -5.80 -0.84
C LYS A 8 15.16 -5.25 -1.52
N PHE A 9 15.36 -4.62 -2.67
CA PHE A 9 14.26 -4.24 -3.55
C PHE A 9 13.79 -5.44 -4.37
N ASP A 10 14.73 -6.14 -4.99
CA ASP A 10 14.56 -7.41 -5.70
C ASP A 10 15.70 -8.35 -5.29
N ASP A 11 15.71 -9.59 -5.80
CA ASP A 11 16.70 -10.61 -5.47
C ASP A 11 18.14 -10.14 -5.71
N TYR A 12 18.33 -9.18 -6.61
CA TYR A 12 19.67 -8.71 -7.04
C TYR A 12 19.96 -7.25 -6.66
N LYS A 13 18.99 -6.50 -6.12
CA LYS A 13 19.15 -5.07 -5.91
C LYS A 13 18.88 -4.67 -4.46
N VAL A 14 19.86 -4.01 -3.84
CA VAL A 14 19.78 -3.45 -2.49
C VAL A 14 19.72 -1.94 -2.59
N GLU A 15 18.72 -1.32 -1.94
CA GLU A 15 18.46 0.11 -2.01
C GLU A 15 18.33 0.73 -0.63
N VAL A 16 18.59 2.02 -0.55
CA VAL A 16 18.38 2.81 0.67
C VAL A 16 16.89 3.10 0.84
N CYS A 17 16.37 2.77 2.01
CA CYS A 17 14.94 2.86 2.32
C CYS A 17 14.70 3.67 3.57
N GLN A 18 13.56 4.35 3.63
CA GLN A 18 13.01 4.94 4.83
C GLN A 18 11.95 4.01 5.43
N ILE A 19 12.06 3.68 6.71
CA ILE A 19 11.02 2.96 7.44
C ILE A 19 9.88 3.94 7.73
N ILE A 20 8.69 3.63 7.19
CA ILE A 20 7.48 4.43 7.36
C ILE A 20 6.64 3.89 8.52
N LYS A 21 6.43 2.57 8.55
CA LYS A 21 5.62 1.88 9.55
C LYS A 21 6.20 0.52 9.88
N VAL A 22 6.01 0.08 11.11
CA VAL A 22 6.34 -1.27 11.59
C VAL A 22 5.04 -1.92 12.04
N GLN A 23 4.82 -3.15 11.66
CA GLN A 23 3.72 -3.97 12.18
C GLN A 23 4.22 -5.30 12.68
N GLU A 24 3.58 -5.77 13.71
CA GLU A 24 3.78 -7.11 14.26
C GLU A 24 2.87 -8.10 13.54
N ILE A 25 3.41 -9.25 13.17
CA ILE A 25 2.65 -10.34 12.57
C ILE A 25 2.66 -11.50 13.54
N GLU A 26 1.49 -12.02 13.85
CA GLU A 26 1.38 -13.29 14.55
C GLU A 26 1.97 -14.39 13.65
N SER A 27 3.08 -14.98 14.08
CA SER A 27 3.64 -16.16 13.41
C SER A 27 2.61 -17.26 13.46
N LYS A 28 2.20 -17.78 12.30
CA LYS A 28 1.42 -19.03 12.24
C LYS A 28 2.26 -20.08 12.93
N LYS A 29 1.77 -20.59 14.07
CA LYS A 29 2.40 -21.59 14.91
C LYS A 29 2.93 -22.74 14.07
N SER A 30 4.23 -22.80 13.83
CA SER A 30 4.93 -24.04 13.61
C SER A 30 5.20 -24.62 15.00
N VAL A 31 4.76 -25.84 15.20
CA VAL A 31 4.90 -26.63 16.41
C VAL A 31 6.38 -26.87 16.64
N GLU A 32 7.05 -26.01 17.36
CA GLU A 32 8.28 -26.24 18.14
C GLU A 32 8.96 -24.91 18.47
N ASN A 33 8.80 -24.53 19.76
CA ASN A 33 9.65 -23.59 20.49
C ASN A 33 9.71 -22.09 20.10
N LYS A 34 9.17 -21.29 21.04
CA LYS A 34 9.28 -19.86 21.27
C LYS A 34 8.39 -18.95 20.41
N ASP A 35 7.68 -18.10 21.13
CA ASP A 35 6.97 -16.90 20.64
C ASP A 35 7.99 -15.94 19.98
N GLU A 36 8.35 -16.20 18.74
CA GLU A 36 9.19 -15.31 17.96
C GLU A 36 8.27 -14.35 17.22
N PHE A 37 8.18 -13.14 17.75
CA PHE A 37 7.45 -12.05 17.12
C PHE A 37 8.09 -11.71 15.77
N CYS A 38 7.34 -11.88 14.71
CA CYS A 38 7.75 -11.48 13.36
C CYS A 38 7.31 -10.06 13.10
N TYR A 39 8.23 -9.19 12.70
CA TYR A 39 7.95 -7.81 12.32
C TYR A 39 8.07 -7.63 10.82
N GLU A 40 7.10 -6.92 10.23
CA GLU A 40 7.20 -6.39 8.87
C GLU A 40 7.33 -4.87 8.91
N TYR A 41 8.08 -4.35 7.96
CA TYR A 41 8.42 -2.94 7.84
C TYR A 41 7.87 -2.39 6.52
N TYR A 42 6.99 -1.38 6.58
CA TYR A 42 6.59 -0.68 5.37
C TYR A 42 7.66 0.33 5.01
N MET A 43 8.29 0.14 3.86
CA MET A 43 9.48 0.87 3.45
C MET A 43 9.23 1.68 2.19
N HIS A 44 9.71 2.92 2.21
CA HIS A 44 9.84 3.77 1.04
C HIS A 44 11.27 3.71 0.51
N PHE A 45 11.44 3.28 -0.73
CA PHE A 45 12.73 3.22 -1.40
C PHE A 45 13.08 4.59 -1.97
N LEU A 46 14.15 5.24 -1.47
CA LEU A 46 14.45 6.63 -1.78
C LEU A 46 14.74 6.88 -3.26
N SER A 47 15.27 5.89 -3.98
CA SER A 47 15.56 5.96 -5.41
C SER A 47 14.31 5.81 -6.29
N PHE A 48 13.16 5.39 -5.74
CA PHE A 48 11.96 5.08 -6.49
C PHE A 48 10.75 5.90 -6.03
N ASP A 49 9.68 5.87 -6.84
CA ASP A 49 8.39 6.46 -6.48
C ASP A 49 7.66 5.63 -5.42
N ARG A 50 6.69 6.25 -4.74
CA ARG A 50 5.86 5.62 -3.71
C ARG A 50 5.10 4.38 -4.17
N ARG A 51 4.83 4.21 -5.47
CA ARG A 51 4.22 3.00 -6.04
C ARG A 51 5.06 1.74 -5.82
N ASN A 52 6.36 1.91 -5.58
CA ASN A 52 7.28 0.83 -5.27
C ASN A 52 7.40 0.53 -3.77
N ASP A 53 6.70 1.29 -2.92
CA ASP A 53 6.68 1.07 -1.48
C ASP A 53 6.03 -0.28 -1.17
N LYS A 54 6.66 -1.07 -0.31
CA LYS A 54 6.19 -2.41 0.05
C LYS A 54 6.49 -2.78 1.48
N TRP A 55 5.79 -3.79 1.97
CA TRP A 55 6.13 -4.46 3.22
C TRP A 55 7.33 -5.37 2.99
N VAL A 56 8.31 -5.25 3.86
CA VAL A 56 9.59 -5.97 3.81
C VAL A 56 9.80 -6.69 5.12
N SER A 57 10.21 -7.95 5.06
CA SER A 57 10.51 -8.73 6.24
C SER A 57 11.88 -8.35 6.84
N LYS A 58 12.10 -8.67 8.12
CA LYS A 58 13.39 -8.43 8.78
C LYS A 58 14.56 -9.10 8.06
N GLY A 59 14.32 -10.27 7.44
CA GLY A 59 15.36 -11.02 6.72
C GLY A 59 15.86 -10.36 5.45
N ASP A 60 15.08 -9.44 4.87
CA ASP A 60 15.42 -8.70 3.66
C ASP A 60 16.14 -7.37 3.94
N ILE A 61 16.28 -7.00 5.22
CA ILE A 61 17.06 -5.85 5.65
C ILE A 61 18.53 -6.27 5.70
N VAL A 62 19.35 -5.66 4.84
CA VAL A 62 20.77 -6.02 4.69
C VAL A 62 21.66 -5.24 5.65
N ASP A 63 21.42 -3.94 5.81
CA ASP A 63 22.22 -3.08 6.67
C ASP A 63 21.36 -1.99 7.34
N VAL A 64 21.61 -1.79 8.63
CA VAL A 64 20.92 -0.79 9.45
C VAL A 64 21.74 0.49 9.59
N LYS A 65 22.99 0.51 9.11
CA LYS A 65 23.95 1.61 9.29
C LYS A 65 23.94 2.59 8.09
N VAL A 66 22.76 3.11 7.75
CA VAL A 66 22.65 4.20 6.77
C VAL A 66 22.72 5.54 7.50
N THR A 67 23.60 6.44 7.05
CA THR A 67 23.72 7.77 7.62
C THR A 67 22.59 8.67 7.08
N GLU A 68 22.12 9.60 7.93
CA GLU A 68 21.11 10.58 7.50
C GLU A 68 21.61 11.48 6.36
N GLU A 69 22.91 11.69 6.27
CA GLU A 69 23.54 12.51 5.22
C GLU A 69 23.41 11.82 3.86
N GLU A 70 23.68 10.51 3.81
CA GLU A 70 23.52 9.70 2.59
C GLU A 70 22.05 9.71 2.12
N ALA A 71 21.11 9.52 3.04
CA ALA A 71 19.69 9.57 2.72
C ALA A 71 19.25 10.96 2.22
N LYS A 72 19.70 12.04 2.87
CA LYS A 72 19.40 13.42 2.46
C LYS A 72 19.96 13.77 1.08
N LYS A 73 21.12 13.21 0.72
CA LYS A 73 21.72 13.40 -0.61
C LYS A 73 20.84 12.79 -1.70
N LEU A 74 20.40 11.54 -1.51
CA LEU A 74 19.50 10.84 -2.45
C LEU A 74 18.15 11.56 -2.61
N ILE A 75 17.58 12.07 -1.51
CA ILE A 75 16.33 12.84 -1.55
C ILE A 75 16.50 14.11 -2.38
N LYS A 76 17.59 14.88 -2.18
CA LYS A 76 17.88 16.12 -2.94
C LYS A 76 18.05 15.83 -4.43
N GLU A 77 18.83 14.82 -4.79
CA GLU A 77 19.04 14.42 -6.19
C GLU A 77 17.70 14.05 -6.87
N LYS A 78 16.79 13.40 -6.15
CA LYS A 78 15.46 13.08 -6.66
C LYS A 78 14.56 14.32 -6.81
N GLU A 79 14.58 15.25 -5.85
CA GLU A 79 13.82 16.50 -5.91
C GLU A 79 14.26 17.38 -7.06
N GLU A 80 15.55 17.44 -7.35
CA GLU A 80 16.10 18.19 -8.49
C GLU A 80 15.64 17.62 -9.82
N ASN A 81 15.56 16.30 -9.94
CA ASN A 81 15.05 15.60 -11.14
C ASN A 81 13.54 15.72 -11.32
N ASN A 82 12.76 15.89 -10.23
CA ASN A 82 11.30 15.92 -10.25
C ASN A 82 10.67 17.34 -10.34
N LYS A 83 11.43 18.38 -10.57
CA LYS A 83 10.93 19.77 -10.66
C LYS A 83 9.85 20.02 -11.74
N PHE A 84 9.58 19.04 -12.61
CA PHE A 84 8.59 19.16 -13.70
C PHE A 84 7.19 18.62 -13.39
N HIS A 85 6.93 18.04 -12.19
CA HIS A 85 5.66 17.33 -11.91
C HIS A 85 4.82 17.87 -10.74
N ASN A 86 5.03 19.10 -10.27
CA ASN A 86 4.41 19.62 -9.04
C ASN A 86 3.09 20.39 -9.25
N ASN A 87 2.17 19.91 -10.10
CA ASN A 87 0.85 20.58 -10.27
C ASN A 87 -0.31 19.95 -9.49
N GLU A 88 -0.08 18.87 -8.73
CA GLU A 88 -1.18 18.14 -8.06
C GLU A 88 -1.70 18.84 -6.78
N ASN A 89 -1.00 19.84 -6.27
CA ASN A 89 -1.31 20.52 -5.01
C ASN A 89 -1.77 21.98 -5.18
N GLU A 90 -2.19 22.37 -6.38
CA GLU A 90 -2.73 23.72 -6.61
C GLU A 90 -3.99 23.96 -5.78
N GLY A 91 -3.95 24.99 -4.95
CA GLY A 91 -5.08 25.43 -4.13
C GLY A 91 -5.10 24.93 -2.69
N MET A 92 -4.19 24.07 -2.29
CA MET A 92 -4.07 23.63 -0.89
C MET A 92 -3.03 24.46 -0.13
N ASP A 93 -3.32 24.78 1.13
CA ASP A 93 -2.34 25.37 2.02
C ASP A 93 -1.26 24.35 2.43
N LYS A 94 -0.10 24.82 2.88
CA LYS A 94 1.05 23.96 3.25
C LYS A 94 0.71 22.95 4.35
N ALA A 95 -0.18 23.31 5.28
CA ALA A 95 -0.61 22.42 6.36
C ALA A 95 -1.51 21.32 5.83
N GLY A 96 -2.45 21.65 4.92
CA GLY A 96 -3.32 20.69 4.24
C GLY A 96 -2.55 19.70 3.38
N ILE A 97 -1.55 20.17 2.61
CA ILE A 97 -0.68 19.30 1.82
C ILE A 97 0.02 18.28 2.71
N LYS A 98 0.64 18.74 3.82
CA LYS A 98 1.35 17.87 4.74
C LYS A 98 0.41 16.83 5.39
N LEU A 99 -0.79 17.24 5.79
CA LEU A 99 -1.79 16.34 6.36
C LEU A 99 -2.24 15.29 5.35
N HIS A 100 -2.49 15.71 4.11
CA HIS A 100 -2.85 14.81 3.02
C HIS A 100 -1.73 13.81 2.71
N GLU A 101 -0.49 14.26 2.63
CA GLU A 101 0.67 13.41 2.42
C GLU A 101 0.84 12.38 3.55
N GLU A 102 0.64 12.77 4.81
CA GLU A 102 0.72 11.85 5.94
C GLU A 102 -0.40 10.82 5.91
N ALA A 103 -1.64 11.22 5.58
CA ALA A 103 -2.79 10.33 5.50
C ALA A 103 -2.68 9.32 4.35
N THR A 104 -2.13 9.74 3.20
CA THR A 104 -2.01 8.91 1.99
C THR A 104 -0.68 8.16 1.88
N LYS A 105 0.17 8.27 2.88
CA LYS A 105 1.54 7.73 2.86
C LYS A 105 1.61 6.22 2.72
N ILE A 106 0.62 5.51 3.28
CA ILE A 106 0.57 4.06 3.29
C ILE A 106 -0.64 3.63 2.47
N ARG A 107 -0.41 2.78 1.45
CA ARG A 107 -1.53 2.19 0.71
C ARG A 107 -2.35 1.27 1.61
N ASN A 108 -3.66 1.42 1.54
CA ASN A 108 -4.62 0.71 2.38
C ASN A 108 -5.14 -0.59 1.74
N ILE A 109 -4.94 -0.75 0.44
CA ILE A 109 -5.28 -1.95 -0.33
C ILE A 109 -4.02 -2.39 -1.06
N ASN A 110 -3.62 -3.67 -0.95
CA ASN A 110 -2.40 -4.15 -1.59
C ASN A 110 -2.66 -4.65 -3.00
N GLU A 111 -3.82 -5.29 -3.21
CA GLU A 111 -4.16 -5.95 -4.47
C GLU A 111 -5.65 -5.81 -4.77
N ILE A 112 -5.97 -5.73 -6.04
CA ILE A 112 -7.34 -5.84 -6.54
C ILE A 112 -7.46 -7.06 -7.44
N VAL A 113 -8.58 -7.76 -7.34
CA VAL A 113 -8.96 -8.84 -8.25
C VAL A 113 -10.05 -8.31 -9.16
N PHE A 114 -9.77 -8.27 -10.46
CA PHE A 114 -10.69 -7.81 -11.49
C PHE A 114 -10.88 -8.92 -12.54
N GLY A 115 -12.05 -9.56 -12.52
CA GLY A 115 -12.28 -10.76 -13.33
C GLY A 115 -11.26 -11.85 -13.02
N LYS A 116 -10.44 -12.19 -14.02
CA LYS A 116 -9.34 -13.17 -13.89
C LYS A 116 -7.99 -12.57 -13.50
N TYR A 117 -7.90 -11.25 -13.44
CA TYR A 117 -6.65 -10.55 -13.21
C TYR A 117 -6.48 -10.18 -11.74
N LYS A 118 -5.26 -10.32 -11.23
CA LYS A 118 -4.82 -9.88 -9.93
C LYS A 118 -3.81 -8.77 -10.13
N ILE A 119 -4.12 -7.57 -9.65
CA ILE A 119 -3.38 -6.34 -9.93
C ILE A 119 -2.90 -5.77 -8.60
N SER A 120 -1.61 -5.49 -8.48
CA SER A 120 -1.04 -4.78 -7.34
C SER A 120 -1.41 -3.30 -7.41
N THR A 121 -1.84 -2.74 -6.29
CA THR A 121 -2.14 -1.32 -6.19
C THR A 121 -0.87 -0.49 -5.98
N TRP A 122 -0.92 0.77 -6.35
CA TRP A 122 0.25 1.66 -6.25
C TRP A 122 0.12 2.67 -5.11
N TYR A 123 -1.09 3.21 -4.91
CA TYR A 123 -1.32 4.34 -4.02
C TYR A 123 -2.41 4.05 -2.98
N PHE A 124 -2.57 4.99 -2.06
CA PHE A 124 -3.70 5.01 -1.15
C PHE A 124 -5.01 5.20 -1.93
N SER A 125 -6.04 4.45 -1.53
CA SER A 125 -7.37 4.57 -2.11
C SER A 125 -8.32 5.24 -1.10
N PRO A 126 -9.04 6.33 -1.47
CA PRO A 126 -9.95 7.06 -0.57
C PRO A 126 -11.28 6.32 -0.38
N LEU A 127 -11.21 5.06 -0.03
CA LEU A 127 -12.38 4.25 0.31
C LEU A 127 -12.63 4.26 1.82
N PRO A 128 -13.89 4.06 2.26
CA PRO A 128 -14.20 3.88 3.68
C PRO A 128 -13.39 2.76 4.33
N GLU A 129 -13.07 2.90 5.61
CA GLU A 129 -12.21 1.98 6.37
C GLU A 129 -12.62 0.51 6.27
N LYS A 130 -13.93 0.22 6.18
CA LYS A 130 -14.43 -1.16 6.01
C LYS A 130 -13.85 -1.88 4.80
N TYR A 131 -13.42 -1.14 3.76
CA TYR A 131 -12.80 -1.67 2.55
C TYR A 131 -11.27 -1.70 2.59
N HIS A 132 -10.64 -1.22 3.65
CA HIS A 132 -9.21 -1.29 3.85
C HIS A 132 -8.78 -2.74 4.14
N ARG A 133 -8.53 -3.50 3.10
CA ARG A 133 -8.19 -4.93 3.15
C ARG A 133 -7.00 -5.22 2.25
N LYS A 134 -6.30 -6.33 2.53
CA LYS A 134 -5.18 -6.75 1.67
C LYS A 134 -5.63 -6.95 0.22
N ILE A 135 -6.81 -7.50 0.01
CA ILE A 135 -7.37 -7.78 -1.33
C ILE A 135 -8.79 -7.24 -1.40
N LEU A 136 -9.10 -6.53 -2.50
CA LEU A 136 -10.43 -6.06 -2.83
C LEU A 136 -10.86 -6.68 -4.17
N TYR A 137 -12.12 -7.10 -4.27
CA TYR A 137 -12.64 -7.80 -5.44
C TYR A 137 -13.58 -6.88 -6.22
N PHE A 138 -13.36 -6.75 -7.52
CA PHE A 138 -14.19 -5.94 -8.42
C PHE A 138 -14.98 -6.81 -9.39
N CYS A 139 -16.23 -6.48 -9.61
CA CYS A 139 -17.04 -7.08 -10.65
C CYS A 139 -16.72 -6.43 -12.00
N GLU A 140 -16.36 -7.24 -13.01
CA GLU A 140 -16.06 -6.76 -14.37
C GLU A 140 -17.28 -6.23 -15.13
N PHE A 141 -18.52 -6.50 -14.63
CA PHE A 141 -19.76 -6.11 -15.30
C PHE A 141 -20.37 -4.83 -14.71
N CYS A 142 -20.47 -4.72 -13.37
CA CYS A 142 -21.07 -3.56 -12.72
C CYS A 142 -20.04 -2.62 -12.08
N LEU A 143 -18.76 -3.01 -12.03
CA LEU A 143 -17.65 -2.29 -11.41
C LEU A 143 -17.80 -2.08 -9.90
N ASP A 144 -18.79 -2.70 -9.28
CA ASP A 144 -18.91 -2.72 -7.81
C ASP A 144 -17.77 -3.53 -7.18
N PHE A 145 -17.43 -3.19 -5.95
CA PHE A 145 -16.33 -3.82 -5.24
C PHE A 145 -16.79 -4.49 -3.94
N PHE A 146 -16.15 -5.61 -3.62
CA PHE A 146 -16.53 -6.52 -2.54
C PHE A 146 -15.30 -6.92 -1.72
N ILE A 147 -15.52 -7.18 -0.43
CA ILE A 147 -14.49 -7.70 0.47
C ILE A 147 -14.40 -9.23 0.35
N ASN A 148 -15.54 -9.87 0.05
CA ASN A 148 -15.66 -11.30 0.05
C ASN A 148 -15.81 -11.86 -1.38
N PRO A 149 -14.97 -12.83 -1.81
CA PRO A 149 -15.03 -13.40 -3.15
C PRO A 149 -16.35 -14.15 -3.41
N ASN A 150 -17.02 -14.66 -2.36
CA ASN A 150 -18.31 -15.34 -2.50
C ASN A 150 -19.44 -14.37 -2.87
N GLU A 151 -19.40 -13.13 -2.35
CA GLU A 151 -20.34 -12.08 -2.72
C GLU A 151 -20.14 -11.67 -4.17
N LEU A 152 -18.88 -11.46 -4.59
CA LEU A 152 -18.54 -11.20 -5.99
C LEU A 152 -19.11 -12.29 -6.91
N SER A 153 -18.90 -13.57 -6.57
CA SER A 153 -19.38 -14.70 -7.40
C SER A 153 -20.88 -14.71 -7.58
N ARG A 154 -21.65 -14.38 -6.54
CA ARG A 154 -23.10 -14.25 -6.62
C ARG A 154 -23.52 -13.11 -7.54
N ILE A 155 -22.94 -11.94 -7.36
CA ILE A 155 -23.25 -10.73 -8.12
C ILE A 155 -22.86 -10.89 -9.60
N CYS A 156 -21.68 -11.41 -9.88
CA CYS A 156 -21.25 -11.67 -11.27
C CYS A 156 -22.18 -12.65 -12.01
N LYS A 157 -22.72 -13.66 -11.34
CA LYS A 157 -23.70 -14.57 -11.94
C LYS A 157 -24.99 -13.82 -12.31
N SER A 158 -25.51 -12.99 -11.42
CA SER A 158 -26.70 -12.17 -11.68
C SER A 158 -26.47 -11.14 -12.77
N ALA A 159 -25.31 -10.48 -12.75
CA ALA A 159 -24.94 -9.48 -13.75
C ALA A 159 -24.79 -10.08 -15.17
N LYS A 160 -24.22 -11.28 -15.29
CA LYS A 160 -24.15 -12.02 -16.57
C LYS A 160 -25.51 -12.34 -17.16
N LEU A 161 -26.53 -12.53 -16.31
CA LEU A 161 -27.90 -12.79 -16.72
C LEU A 161 -28.69 -11.51 -17.07
N GLY A 162 -28.04 -10.33 -17.08
CA GLY A 162 -28.67 -9.04 -17.31
C GLY A 162 -29.54 -8.55 -16.14
N ILE A 163 -29.55 -9.28 -15.02
CA ILE A 163 -30.26 -8.89 -13.81
C ILE A 163 -29.32 -7.97 -13.02
N ARG A 164 -29.61 -6.66 -13.05
CA ARG A 164 -28.87 -5.69 -12.22
C ARG A 164 -29.15 -6.02 -10.75
N PRO A 165 -28.16 -6.42 -9.94
CA PRO A 165 -28.40 -6.58 -8.52
C PRO A 165 -28.80 -5.23 -7.94
N GLU A 166 -29.89 -5.18 -7.18
CA GLU A 166 -30.26 -4.00 -6.41
C GLU A 166 -29.11 -3.69 -5.43
N THR A 167 -28.36 -2.66 -5.72
CA THR A 167 -27.42 -2.10 -4.75
C THR A 167 -28.24 -1.57 -3.60
N LYS A 168 -28.17 -2.22 -2.44
CA LYS A 168 -28.73 -1.67 -1.21
C LYS A 168 -27.99 -0.36 -0.97
N SER A 169 -28.64 0.74 -1.33
CA SER A 169 -28.25 2.09 -0.93
C SER A 169 -28.14 2.06 0.59
N THR A 170 -26.94 2.04 1.13
CA THR A 170 -26.73 2.34 2.52
C THR A 170 -27.06 3.82 2.65
N GLU A 171 -28.29 4.09 3.11
CA GLU A 171 -28.70 5.41 3.54
C GLU A 171 -27.61 5.97 4.44
N THR A 172 -27.09 7.09 4.02
CA THR A 172 -26.19 7.94 4.76
C THR A 172 -26.94 8.41 5.99
N ALA A 173 -26.68 7.78 7.14
CA ALA A 173 -27.06 8.40 8.41
C ALA A 173 -26.15 9.63 8.58
N ILE A 174 -26.81 10.79 8.62
CA ILE A 174 -26.29 12.12 8.94
C ILE A 174 -25.74 12.12 10.38
#